data_2e9b631b47e10c26866ea55850e8f867
#
_entry.id   2e9b631b47e10c26866ea55850e8f867
#
_cell.length_a   1.000
_cell.length_b   1.000
_cell.length_c   1.000
_cell.angle_alpha   90.00
_cell.angle_beta   90.00
_cell.angle_gamma   90.00
#
_symmetry.space_group_name_H-M   'P 1'
#
loop_
_entity.id
_entity.type
_entity.pdbx_description
1 polymer ?
#
loop_
_entity_poly.entity_id
_entity_poly.type
_entity_poly.pdbx_seq_one_letter_code
_entity_poly.pdbx_strand_id
1 'polypeptide(L)'
;MFQCFLKNCRWLVAFWGCLTVFIALGFSSFLHNDNGQSYSLLQQCYLIFTQYGWFGLICLAFNLVLLPLGILPTHYFKVIIAIVFSILLLILNVDLVVFEQYKFHINALLIKMFFNAGNEVFDISWVSWLFFIGLYCFYLIGLGFVFWLSKRVLESKLKWILMISWFISLLLSQGIHAYSNALYSMEFSQFNNKWPLYYPLTAREFLYKNNIVNRNKAEKNRIQVHSLQATNILYPLHSVQIDSDIKKPNVLFIMIDAWRFSDATKSVMPNVSQFAQKTYRFQEHRSGGNSTQAGMFSLFYSLPPTYWDSFYASQTSPIFMNKIIESGYQTEILGSATLNSPPLGRTIFKEIKQLRLHTPGKNAVERDAQITQDFLTFLKNKRNDQPYFGFLFYDAAHASDFSADSSKFEPYVQRVDHALLNNNFDASLYHNRYKNSLVYIDKLIAQVLAKVNLKDTVIVITSDHGQEFNDNKQNYWGHSSNYSDVQIHVPLYVYLPEHNGQVINYRTNHYDIMPTLMSEIFHSPTSTSDYSVGYNLFDPKPRDWFIAGSYYNYAIVGPDAMLVTYPGGGYQSLDNHLKPINGSRIPIDVIKKQVDLMAKYYKH
;
A
#
# COMPACT_ATOMS: atom_id res chain seq x y z
N MET A 1 -18.08 27.62 40.02
CA MET A 1 -17.40 26.56 39.27
C MET A 1 -18.31 25.36 39.04
N PHE A 2 -18.84 24.68 40.09
CA PHE A 2 -19.69 23.50 39.97
C PHE A 2 -20.97 23.71 39.15
N GLN A 3 -21.70 24.83 39.35
CA GLN A 3 -22.90 25.16 38.54
C GLN A 3 -22.57 25.37 37.07
N CYS A 4 -21.42 25.95 36.76
CA CYS A 4 -20.94 26.12 35.38
C CYS A 4 -20.64 24.75 34.76
N PHE A 5 -19.98 23.88 35.48
CA PHE A 5 -19.69 22.50 35.03
C PHE A 5 -20.98 21.75 34.71
N LEU A 6 -21.97 21.72 35.62
CA LEU A 6 -23.24 21.04 35.38
C LEU A 6 -24.00 21.59 34.14
N LYS A 7 -23.97 22.92 33.96
CA LYS A 7 -24.57 23.57 32.76
C LYS A 7 -23.88 23.15 31.50
N ASN A 8 -22.55 23.14 31.48
CA ASN A 8 -21.75 22.73 30.32
C ASN A 8 -21.92 21.25 30.01
N CYS A 9 -21.98 20.37 31.01
CA CYS A 9 -22.24 18.94 30.83
C CYS A 9 -23.62 18.69 30.21
N ARG A 10 -24.69 19.34 30.69
CA ARG A 10 -26.04 19.20 30.12
C ARG A 10 -26.07 19.64 28.67
N TRP A 11 -25.42 20.76 28.33
CA TRP A 11 -25.31 21.26 26.99
C TRP A 11 -24.51 20.30 26.09
N LEU A 12 -23.41 19.71 26.60
CA LEU A 12 -22.55 18.82 25.86
C LEU A 12 -23.29 17.55 25.38
N VAL A 13 -24.24 17.03 26.18
CA VAL A 13 -25.09 15.89 25.78
C VAL A 13 -25.96 16.25 24.57
N ALA A 14 -26.62 17.41 24.59
CA ALA A 14 -27.45 17.84 23.47
C ALA A 14 -26.58 18.16 22.23
N PHE A 15 -25.41 18.78 22.44
CA PHE A 15 -24.43 19.03 21.39
C PHE A 15 -23.97 17.73 20.73
N TRP A 16 -23.57 16.73 21.51
CA TRP A 16 -23.18 15.42 21.04
C TRP A 16 -24.22 14.79 20.11
N GLY A 17 -25.49 14.76 20.52
CA GLY A 17 -26.57 14.18 19.71
C GLY A 17 -26.77 14.93 18.38
N CYS A 18 -26.75 16.27 18.40
CA CYS A 18 -26.87 17.07 17.19
C CYS A 18 -25.66 16.92 16.27
N LEU A 19 -24.45 16.88 16.86
CA LEU A 19 -23.20 16.71 16.11
C LEU A 19 -23.13 15.33 15.42
N THR A 20 -23.56 14.27 16.13
CA THR A 20 -23.62 12.92 15.57
C THR A 20 -24.48 12.86 14.32
N VAL A 21 -25.66 13.47 14.33
CA VAL A 21 -26.52 13.57 13.15
C VAL A 21 -25.86 14.40 12.04
N PHE A 22 -25.26 15.54 12.41
CA PHE A 22 -24.57 16.39 11.45
C PHE A 22 -23.44 15.66 10.72
N ILE A 23 -22.61 14.89 11.46
CA ILE A 23 -21.52 14.11 10.88
C ILE A 23 -22.07 12.94 10.05
N ALA A 24 -23.05 12.19 10.56
CA ALA A 24 -23.62 11.05 9.86
C ALA A 24 -24.23 11.45 8.51
N LEU A 25 -24.83 12.62 8.41
CA LEU A 25 -25.40 13.14 7.17
C LEU A 25 -24.31 13.79 6.27
N GLY A 26 -23.41 14.59 6.86
CA GLY A 26 -22.37 15.33 6.14
C GLY A 26 -21.33 14.40 5.49
N PHE A 27 -21.07 13.22 6.08
CA PHE A 27 -20.13 12.24 5.58
C PHE A 27 -20.81 10.99 5.01
N SER A 28 -21.98 11.16 4.41
CA SER A 28 -22.73 10.08 3.76
C SER A 28 -21.96 9.46 2.57
N SER A 29 -20.92 10.11 2.06
CA SER A 29 -20.03 9.55 1.03
C SER A 29 -19.43 8.21 1.43
N PHE A 30 -19.16 7.94 2.72
CA PHE A 30 -18.72 6.62 3.18
C PHE A 30 -19.75 5.50 2.92
N LEU A 31 -21.02 5.84 2.68
CA LEU A 31 -22.07 4.87 2.36
C LEU A 31 -22.14 4.57 0.86
N HIS A 32 -21.55 5.40 0.01
CA HIS A 32 -21.61 5.21 -1.44
C HIS A 32 -20.95 3.89 -1.86
N ASN A 33 -21.49 3.33 -2.91
CA ASN A 33 -20.98 2.13 -3.53
C ASN A 33 -20.22 2.50 -4.81
N ASP A 34 -18.91 2.52 -4.72
CA ASP A 34 -18.03 2.88 -5.85
C ASP A 34 -18.07 1.84 -6.99
N ASN A 35 -18.58 0.63 -6.70
CA ASN A 35 -18.47 -0.52 -7.58
C ASN A 35 -19.76 -0.87 -8.32
N GLY A 36 -20.82 -0.04 -8.22
CA GLY A 36 -22.09 -0.26 -8.91
C GLY A 36 -22.91 -1.48 -8.43
N GLN A 37 -22.54 -2.10 -7.30
CA GLN A 37 -23.34 -3.18 -6.70
C GLN A 37 -24.61 -2.63 -6.04
N SER A 38 -25.73 -3.29 -6.24
CA SER A 38 -26.93 -3.03 -5.46
C SER A 38 -26.84 -3.73 -4.10
N TYR A 39 -26.83 -2.95 -3.02
CA TYR A 39 -26.90 -3.50 -1.67
C TYR A 39 -28.32 -3.98 -1.34
N SER A 40 -28.44 -5.12 -0.66
CA SER A 40 -29.72 -5.55 -0.10
C SER A 40 -30.26 -4.52 0.91
N LEU A 41 -31.55 -4.51 1.16
CA LEU A 41 -32.16 -3.61 2.14
C LEU A 41 -31.51 -3.76 3.52
N LEU A 42 -31.18 -4.98 3.93
CA LEU A 42 -30.55 -5.27 5.20
C LEU A 42 -29.12 -4.69 5.27
N GLN A 43 -28.36 -4.78 4.18
CA GLN A 43 -27.02 -4.15 4.09
C GLN A 43 -27.12 -2.63 4.14
N GLN A 44 -28.09 -2.02 3.47
CA GLN A 44 -28.31 -0.57 3.53
C GLN A 44 -28.66 -0.12 4.96
N CYS A 45 -29.56 -0.83 5.65
CA CYS A 45 -29.88 -0.55 7.05
C CYS A 45 -28.64 -0.70 7.94
N TYR A 46 -27.86 -1.76 7.76
CA TYR A 46 -26.61 -1.98 8.50
C TYR A 46 -25.63 -0.81 8.30
N LEU A 47 -25.41 -0.35 7.08
CA LEU A 47 -24.53 0.75 6.75
C LEU A 47 -24.98 2.05 7.46
N ILE A 48 -26.27 2.39 7.41
CA ILE A 48 -26.84 3.58 8.07
C ILE A 48 -26.68 3.48 9.60
N PHE A 49 -27.01 2.33 10.19
CA PHE A 49 -26.88 2.12 11.63
C PHE A 49 -25.43 2.17 12.08
N THR A 50 -24.52 1.59 11.29
CA THR A 50 -23.10 1.63 11.59
C THR A 50 -22.57 3.06 11.53
N GLN A 51 -22.88 3.82 10.48
CA GLN A 51 -22.44 5.19 10.33
C GLN A 51 -22.89 6.07 11.50
N TYR A 52 -24.18 6.04 11.81
CA TYR A 52 -24.73 6.82 12.92
C TYR A 52 -24.19 6.37 14.28
N GLY A 53 -24.18 5.06 14.51
CA GLY A 53 -23.68 4.47 15.76
C GLY A 53 -22.20 4.73 16.01
N TRP A 54 -21.37 4.53 14.97
CA TRP A 54 -19.90 4.64 15.07
C TRP A 54 -19.43 6.08 15.22
N PHE A 55 -19.91 7.00 14.39
CA PHE A 55 -19.58 8.41 14.54
C PHE A 55 -20.08 8.98 15.85
N GLY A 56 -21.24 8.55 16.34
CA GLY A 56 -21.71 8.93 17.66
C GLY A 56 -20.79 8.43 18.78
N LEU A 57 -20.23 7.22 18.64
CA LEU A 57 -19.26 6.68 19.61
C LEU A 57 -17.95 7.48 19.60
N ILE A 58 -17.42 7.81 18.43
CA ILE A 58 -16.22 8.67 18.29
C ILE A 58 -16.48 10.05 18.90
N CYS A 59 -17.60 10.69 18.57
CA CYS A 59 -17.97 11.98 19.14
C CYS A 59 -18.12 11.92 20.67
N LEU A 60 -18.69 10.83 21.21
CA LEU A 60 -18.81 10.62 22.64
C LEU A 60 -17.43 10.52 23.30
N ALA A 61 -16.50 9.76 22.72
CA ALA A 61 -15.15 9.63 23.22
C ALA A 61 -14.44 10.99 23.31
N PHE A 62 -14.49 11.81 22.25
CA PHE A 62 -13.92 13.17 22.29
C PHE A 62 -14.61 14.07 23.29
N ASN A 63 -15.94 14.01 23.41
CA ASN A 63 -16.67 14.78 24.41
C ASN A 63 -16.28 14.39 25.84
N LEU A 64 -16.03 13.10 26.12
CA LEU A 64 -15.54 12.64 27.42
C LEU A 64 -14.14 13.16 27.73
N VAL A 65 -13.24 13.17 26.75
CA VAL A 65 -11.89 13.76 26.91
C VAL A 65 -11.95 15.27 27.20
N LEU A 66 -12.89 15.98 26.57
CA LEU A 66 -13.07 17.42 26.77
C LEU A 66 -13.93 17.78 28.00
N LEU A 67 -14.57 16.80 28.62
CA LEU A 67 -15.46 17.01 29.77
C LEU A 67 -14.82 17.77 30.94
N PRO A 68 -13.55 17.52 31.35
CA PRO A 68 -12.89 18.28 32.40
C PRO A 68 -12.82 19.79 32.15
N LEU A 69 -12.77 20.21 30.87
CA LEU A 69 -12.79 21.62 30.49
C LEU A 69 -14.15 22.31 30.76
N GLY A 70 -15.17 21.51 31.11
CA GLY A 70 -16.50 22.02 31.46
C GLY A 70 -16.52 22.89 32.74
N ILE A 71 -15.43 22.95 33.50
CA ILE A 71 -15.24 23.87 34.63
C ILE A 71 -15.08 25.33 34.19
N LEU A 72 -14.67 25.55 32.93
CA LEU A 72 -14.48 26.86 32.34
C LEU A 72 -15.80 27.61 32.16
N PRO A 73 -15.79 28.96 32.14
CA PRO A 73 -16.96 29.74 31.73
C PRO A 73 -17.51 29.26 30.38
N THR A 74 -18.82 29.15 30.29
CA THR A 74 -19.52 28.54 29.15
C THR A 74 -19.08 29.09 27.76
N HIS A 75 -18.70 30.36 27.69
CA HIS A 75 -18.22 30.97 26.45
C HIS A 75 -16.89 30.35 26.01
N TYR A 76 -15.88 30.34 26.87
CA TYR A 76 -14.56 29.75 26.56
C TYR A 76 -14.66 28.26 26.27
N PHE A 77 -15.47 27.54 27.07
CA PHE A 77 -15.70 26.12 26.84
C PHE A 77 -16.23 25.85 25.42
N LYS A 78 -17.25 26.62 24.98
CA LYS A 78 -17.82 26.48 23.64
C LYS A 78 -16.85 26.85 22.52
N VAL A 79 -16.00 27.86 22.72
CA VAL A 79 -14.96 28.24 21.75
C VAL A 79 -13.96 27.09 21.57
N ILE A 80 -13.50 26.48 22.68
CA ILE A 80 -12.59 25.32 22.63
C ILE A 80 -13.26 24.15 21.90
N ILE A 81 -14.51 23.83 22.23
CA ILE A 81 -15.27 22.77 21.56
C ILE A 81 -15.38 23.07 20.05
N ALA A 82 -15.67 24.32 19.65
CA ALA A 82 -15.75 24.68 18.24
C ALA A 82 -14.42 24.46 17.51
N ILE A 83 -13.32 24.90 18.08
CA ILE A 83 -11.98 24.76 17.48
C ILE A 83 -11.62 23.29 17.36
N VAL A 84 -11.76 22.49 18.42
CA VAL A 84 -11.39 21.07 18.42
C VAL A 84 -12.22 20.30 17.40
N PHE A 85 -13.55 20.45 17.41
CA PHE A 85 -14.39 19.70 16.48
C PHE A 85 -14.30 20.18 15.03
N SER A 86 -14.01 21.46 14.77
CA SER A 86 -13.75 21.91 13.39
C SER A 86 -12.46 21.31 12.82
N ILE A 87 -11.41 21.15 13.64
CA ILE A 87 -10.17 20.45 13.25
C ILE A 87 -10.45 18.96 13.01
N LEU A 88 -11.22 18.32 13.90
CA LEU A 88 -11.60 16.91 13.72
C LEU A 88 -12.42 16.67 12.45
N LEU A 89 -13.35 17.57 12.13
CA LEU A 89 -14.14 17.52 10.89
C LEU A 89 -13.26 17.71 9.66
N LEU A 90 -12.28 18.60 9.73
CA LEU A 90 -11.30 18.80 8.67
C LEU A 90 -10.47 17.52 8.45
N ILE A 91 -9.94 16.93 9.54
CA ILE A 91 -9.19 15.68 9.47
C ILE A 91 -10.06 14.55 8.88
N LEU A 92 -11.32 14.45 9.28
CA LEU A 92 -12.26 13.45 8.74
C LEU A 92 -12.53 13.67 7.24
N ASN A 93 -12.55 14.93 6.79
CA ASN A 93 -12.69 15.23 5.36
C ASN A 93 -11.43 14.85 4.57
N VAL A 94 -10.24 15.14 5.10
CA VAL A 94 -8.98 14.69 4.49
C VAL A 94 -8.93 13.17 4.43
N ASP A 95 -9.35 12.49 5.50
CA ASP A 95 -9.46 11.03 5.55
C ASP A 95 -10.42 10.47 4.51
N LEU A 96 -11.55 11.15 4.28
CA LEU A 96 -12.49 10.76 3.22
C LEU A 96 -11.84 10.85 1.83
N VAL A 97 -11.11 11.92 1.54
CA VAL A 97 -10.38 12.08 0.26
C VAL A 97 -9.33 10.98 0.08
N VAL A 98 -8.56 10.70 1.13
CA VAL A 98 -7.59 9.60 1.13
C VAL A 98 -8.29 8.26 0.89
N PHE A 99 -9.39 8.02 1.58
CA PHE A 99 -10.15 6.78 1.42
C PHE A 99 -10.76 6.63 0.02
N GLU A 100 -11.25 7.69 -0.58
CA GLU A 100 -11.80 7.66 -1.95
C GLU A 100 -10.75 7.31 -3.00
N GLN A 101 -9.49 7.71 -2.80
CA GLN A 101 -8.40 7.47 -3.75
C GLN A 101 -7.64 6.15 -3.48
N TYR A 102 -7.38 5.83 -2.20
CA TYR A 102 -6.51 4.72 -1.81
C TYR A 102 -7.24 3.55 -1.15
N LYS A 103 -8.55 3.70 -0.83
CA LYS A 103 -9.39 2.70 -0.16
C LYS A 103 -8.87 2.23 1.21
N PHE A 104 -8.04 3.05 1.86
CA PHE A 104 -7.67 2.90 3.25
C PHE A 104 -7.68 4.26 3.96
N HIS A 105 -7.88 4.25 5.28
CA HIS A 105 -7.95 5.45 6.10
C HIS A 105 -6.58 5.96 6.52
N ILE A 106 -6.50 7.22 6.95
CA ILE A 106 -5.29 7.78 7.56
C ILE A 106 -4.85 6.90 8.73
N ASN A 107 -3.62 6.46 8.68
CA ASN A 107 -3.01 5.57 9.68
C ASN A 107 -1.63 6.07 10.10
N ALA A 108 -1.01 5.40 11.09
CA ALA A 108 0.28 5.80 11.61
C ALA A 108 1.39 5.81 10.54
N LEU A 109 1.29 4.96 9.51
CA LEU A 109 2.27 4.93 8.42
C LEU A 109 2.17 6.20 7.57
N LEU A 110 0.97 6.60 7.13
CA LEU A 110 0.77 7.84 6.36
C LEU A 110 1.20 9.08 7.15
N ILE A 111 0.87 9.12 8.45
CA ILE A 111 1.31 10.20 9.34
C ILE A 111 2.84 10.25 9.39
N LYS A 112 3.50 9.10 9.55
CA LYS A 112 4.96 9.02 9.54
C LYS A 112 5.56 9.42 8.20
N MET A 113 4.98 9.00 7.08
CA MET A 113 5.41 9.39 5.73
C MET A 113 5.28 10.91 5.55
N PHE A 114 4.16 11.51 5.97
CA PHE A 114 3.95 12.95 5.90
C PHE A 114 5.02 13.74 6.66
N PHE A 115 5.40 13.32 7.89
CA PHE A 115 6.42 14.01 8.67
C PHE A 115 7.86 13.72 8.23
N ASN A 116 8.13 12.54 7.66
CA ASN A 116 9.49 12.14 7.28
C ASN A 116 9.87 12.51 5.84
N ALA A 117 8.91 12.46 4.92
CA ALA A 117 9.13 12.66 3.49
C ALA A 117 8.29 13.84 2.93
N GLY A 118 7.44 14.46 3.73
CA GLY A 118 6.64 15.67 3.50
C GLY A 118 6.40 16.05 2.04
N ASN A 119 7.15 17.04 1.56
CA ASN A 119 7.01 17.57 0.20
C ASN A 119 7.46 16.59 -0.92
N GLU A 120 8.17 15.51 -0.61
CA GLU A 120 8.56 14.51 -1.62
C GLU A 120 7.41 13.55 -1.94
N VAL A 121 6.52 13.32 -0.97
CA VAL A 121 5.39 12.39 -1.11
C VAL A 121 4.06 13.12 -1.31
N PHE A 122 3.88 14.29 -0.67
CA PHE A 122 2.64 15.05 -0.67
C PHE A 122 2.86 16.47 -1.19
N ASP A 123 2.70 16.66 -2.50
CA ASP A 123 2.78 17.99 -3.10
C ASP A 123 1.40 18.66 -3.05
N ILE A 124 1.19 19.54 -2.05
CA ILE A 124 -0.06 20.26 -1.84
C ILE A 124 0.07 21.68 -2.42
N SER A 125 -0.77 22.00 -3.39
CA SER A 125 -0.80 23.33 -4.01
C SER A 125 -1.33 24.41 -3.06
N TRP A 126 -1.01 25.68 -3.33
CA TRP A 126 -1.57 26.81 -2.57
C TRP A 126 -3.11 26.87 -2.71
N VAL A 127 -3.66 26.38 -3.84
CA VAL A 127 -5.11 26.32 -4.07
C VAL A 127 -5.74 25.33 -3.10
N SER A 128 -5.13 24.16 -2.89
CA SER A 128 -5.59 23.17 -1.91
C SER A 128 -5.51 23.71 -0.48
N TRP A 129 -4.48 24.49 -0.14
CA TRP A 129 -4.42 25.16 1.16
C TRP A 129 -5.55 26.16 1.36
N LEU A 130 -5.89 26.97 0.34
CA LEU A 130 -7.05 27.85 0.41
C LEU A 130 -8.37 27.09 0.53
N PHE A 131 -8.49 25.96 -0.16
CA PHE A 131 -9.65 25.08 -0.02
C PHE A 131 -9.78 24.54 1.41
N PHE A 132 -8.70 24.05 2.02
CA PHE A 132 -8.72 23.56 3.41
C PHE A 132 -9.05 24.67 4.42
N ILE A 133 -8.55 25.88 4.23
CA ILE A 133 -8.92 27.04 5.06
C ILE A 133 -10.40 27.35 4.89
N GLY A 134 -10.90 27.39 3.67
CA GLY A 134 -12.32 27.60 3.39
C GLY A 134 -13.22 26.54 4.03
N LEU A 135 -12.80 25.27 3.93
CA LEU A 135 -13.49 24.13 4.53
C LEU A 135 -13.49 24.21 6.08
N TYR A 136 -12.36 24.62 6.68
CA TYR A 136 -12.29 24.86 8.11
C TYR A 136 -13.26 25.94 8.57
N CYS A 137 -13.34 27.07 7.84
CA CYS A 137 -14.30 28.14 8.10
C CYS A 137 -15.75 27.65 7.93
N PHE A 138 -16.02 26.85 6.91
CA PHE A 138 -17.32 26.21 6.72
C PHE A 138 -17.73 25.34 7.90
N TYR A 139 -16.82 24.51 8.43
CA TYR A 139 -17.10 23.71 9.62
C TYR A 139 -17.30 24.54 10.88
N LEU A 140 -16.58 25.65 11.05
CA LEU A 140 -16.83 26.58 12.16
C LEU A 140 -18.25 27.17 12.10
N ILE A 141 -18.71 27.56 10.91
CA ILE A 141 -20.08 28.06 10.70
C ILE A 141 -21.10 26.95 10.96
N GLY A 142 -20.87 25.75 10.43
CA GLY A 142 -21.71 24.57 10.66
C GLY A 142 -21.84 24.19 12.13
N LEU A 143 -20.74 24.27 12.88
CA LEU A 143 -20.75 24.07 14.34
C LEU A 143 -21.52 25.17 15.07
N GLY A 144 -21.48 26.41 14.58
CA GLY A 144 -22.34 27.49 15.08
C GLY A 144 -23.83 27.13 14.95
N PHE A 145 -24.24 26.55 13.83
CA PHE A 145 -25.60 26.04 13.63
C PHE A 145 -25.91 24.85 14.58
N VAL A 146 -24.98 23.91 14.73
CA VAL A 146 -25.12 22.79 15.69
C VAL A 146 -25.26 23.33 17.13
N PHE A 147 -24.52 24.38 17.51
CA PHE A 147 -24.66 25.03 18.81
C PHE A 147 -26.03 25.66 19.02
N TRP A 148 -26.54 26.34 18.00
CA TRP A 148 -27.89 26.90 18.04
C TRP A 148 -28.97 25.80 18.18
N LEU A 149 -28.85 24.71 17.41
CA LEU A 149 -29.77 23.58 17.48
C LEU A 149 -29.69 22.88 18.85
N SER A 150 -28.48 22.69 19.39
CA SER A 150 -28.25 22.06 20.72
C SER A 150 -28.97 22.78 21.85
N LYS A 151 -29.11 24.11 21.78
CA LYS A 151 -29.91 24.87 22.76
C LYS A 151 -31.40 24.43 22.74
N ARG A 152 -31.99 24.28 21.55
CA ARG A 152 -33.39 23.87 21.39
C ARG A 152 -33.61 22.42 21.76
N VAL A 153 -32.68 21.54 21.39
CA VAL A 153 -32.72 20.11 21.72
C VAL A 153 -32.59 19.88 23.21
N LEU A 154 -31.77 20.68 23.91
CA LEU A 154 -31.60 20.57 25.37
C LEU A 154 -32.91 20.73 26.15
N GLU A 155 -33.78 21.63 25.71
CA GLU A 155 -35.06 21.96 26.31
C GLU A 155 -36.20 21.03 25.89
N SER A 156 -35.98 20.18 24.89
CA SER A 156 -36.97 19.29 24.30
C SER A 156 -36.78 17.81 24.71
N LYS A 157 -37.80 16.97 24.43
CA LYS A 157 -37.70 15.51 24.55
C LYS A 157 -36.80 14.91 23.46
N LEU A 158 -36.45 15.69 22.42
CA LEU A 158 -35.65 15.23 21.28
C LEU A 158 -34.27 14.71 21.69
N LYS A 159 -33.64 15.25 22.74
CA LYS A 159 -32.38 14.73 23.27
C LYS A 159 -32.43 13.24 23.62
N TRP A 160 -33.53 12.79 24.21
CA TRP A 160 -33.73 11.38 24.56
C TRP A 160 -33.95 10.51 23.31
N ILE A 161 -34.66 11.02 22.34
CA ILE A 161 -34.88 10.34 21.05
C ILE A 161 -33.52 10.14 20.36
N LEU A 162 -32.68 11.16 20.29
CA LEU A 162 -31.36 11.08 19.68
C LEU A 162 -30.45 10.07 20.42
N MET A 163 -30.46 10.08 21.76
CA MET A 163 -29.68 9.13 22.56
C MET A 163 -30.16 7.69 22.38
N ILE A 164 -31.46 7.47 22.42
CA ILE A 164 -32.04 6.12 22.28
C ILE A 164 -31.82 5.59 20.87
N SER A 165 -32.08 6.39 19.84
CA SER A 165 -31.87 6.01 18.43
C SER A 165 -30.41 5.69 18.15
N TRP A 166 -29.46 6.49 18.69
CA TRP A 166 -28.03 6.21 18.59
C TRP A 166 -27.67 4.87 19.24
N PHE A 167 -28.14 4.65 20.47
CA PHE A 167 -27.83 3.43 21.22
C PHE A 167 -28.38 2.19 20.51
N ILE A 168 -29.62 2.25 20.00
CA ILE A 168 -30.23 1.19 19.21
C ILE A 168 -29.44 0.94 17.93
N SER A 169 -29.06 1.99 17.21
CA SER A 169 -28.26 1.87 15.97
C SER A 169 -26.91 1.23 16.23
N LEU A 170 -26.22 1.61 17.31
CA LEU A 170 -24.96 1.00 17.71
C LEU A 170 -25.13 -0.48 18.06
N LEU A 171 -26.13 -0.82 18.87
CA LEU A 171 -26.39 -2.22 19.25
C LEU A 171 -26.75 -3.08 18.03
N LEU A 172 -27.62 -2.59 17.15
CA LEU A 172 -28.01 -3.32 15.94
C LEU A 172 -26.81 -3.55 15.01
N SER A 173 -26.02 -2.52 14.73
CA SER A 173 -24.86 -2.65 13.84
C SER A 173 -23.83 -3.62 14.41
N GLN A 174 -23.49 -3.49 15.70
CA GLN A 174 -22.51 -4.36 16.36
C GLN A 174 -23.03 -5.80 16.51
N GLY A 175 -24.33 -5.98 16.81
CA GLY A 175 -24.98 -7.29 16.90
C GLY A 175 -25.03 -8.02 15.55
N ILE A 176 -25.42 -7.34 14.48
CA ILE A 176 -25.42 -7.88 13.11
C ILE A 176 -24.00 -8.29 12.71
N HIS A 177 -23.00 -7.43 12.97
CA HIS A 177 -21.61 -7.76 12.67
C HIS A 177 -21.12 -8.97 13.46
N ALA A 178 -21.35 -9.01 14.78
CA ALA A 178 -20.91 -10.11 15.64
C ALA A 178 -21.52 -11.45 15.20
N TYR A 179 -22.79 -11.44 14.82
CA TYR A 179 -23.51 -12.63 14.31
C TYR A 179 -22.92 -13.10 12.98
N SER A 180 -22.76 -12.18 12.00
CA SER A 180 -22.16 -12.47 10.69
C SER A 180 -20.72 -12.98 10.82
N ASN A 181 -19.94 -12.36 11.69
CA ASN A 181 -18.56 -12.76 11.98
C ASN A 181 -18.48 -14.16 12.61
N ALA A 182 -19.43 -14.53 13.46
CA ALA A 182 -19.49 -15.87 14.04
C ALA A 182 -19.88 -16.95 13.01
N LEU A 183 -20.58 -16.60 11.95
CA LEU A 183 -20.89 -17.47 10.81
C LEU A 183 -19.78 -17.53 9.76
N TYR A 184 -18.69 -16.78 9.91
CA TYR A 184 -17.68 -16.54 8.87
C TYR A 184 -18.30 -16.04 7.55
N SER A 185 -19.40 -15.28 7.64
CA SER A 185 -20.07 -14.68 6.50
C SER A 185 -19.43 -13.35 6.12
N MET A 186 -19.25 -13.14 4.81
CA MET A 186 -18.74 -11.88 4.25
C MET A 186 -19.80 -10.79 4.13
N GLU A 187 -21.05 -11.14 4.28
CA GLU A 187 -22.18 -10.26 3.95
C GLU A 187 -22.07 -8.86 4.57
N PHE A 188 -21.51 -8.75 5.79
CA PHE A 188 -21.32 -7.50 6.50
C PHE A 188 -19.84 -7.18 6.77
N SER A 189 -18.98 -8.17 6.92
CA SER A 189 -17.56 -7.93 7.19
C SER A 189 -16.82 -7.26 6.03
N GLN A 190 -17.32 -7.35 4.81
CA GLN A 190 -16.81 -6.60 3.65
C GLN A 190 -16.85 -5.08 3.84
N PHE A 191 -17.67 -4.56 4.75
CA PHE A 191 -17.82 -3.14 5.03
C PHE A 191 -16.92 -2.62 6.17
N ASN A 192 -16.10 -3.49 6.78
CA ASN A 192 -15.28 -3.12 7.96
C ASN A 192 -14.32 -1.97 7.67
N ASN A 193 -13.91 -1.78 6.44
CA ASN A 193 -12.97 -0.72 6.05
C ASN A 193 -13.64 0.58 5.59
N LYS A 194 -14.97 0.71 5.68
CA LYS A 194 -15.65 1.92 5.19
C LYS A 194 -15.52 3.13 6.12
N TRP A 195 -15.21 2.93 7.40
CA TRP A 195 -15.15 4.02 8.38
C TRP A 195 -13.80 4.09 9.08
N PRO A 196 -13.30 5.29 9.35
CA PRO A 196 -12.03 5.45 10.06
C PRO A 196 -12.11 4.85 11.48
N LEU A 197 -11.02 4.22 11.89
CA LEU A 197 -10.89 3.59 13.22
C LEU A 197 -12.00 2.57 13.55
N TYR A 198 -12.66 1.99 12.56
CA TYR A 198 -13.76 1.06 12.80
C TYR A 198 -13.24 -0.32 13.20
N TYR A 199 -13.53 -0.69 14.46
CA TYR A 199 -13.25 -2.01 15.02
C TYR A 199 -14.56 -2.63 15.51
N PRO A 200 -15.26 -3.38 14.65
CA PRO A 200 -16.55 -3.96 15.02
C PRO A 200 -16.42 -5.07 16.05
N LEU A 201 -17.47 -5.24 16.84
CA LEU A 201 -17.54 -6.25 17.88
C LEU A 201 -17.47 -7.67 17.28
N THR A 202 -16.61 -8.49 17.86
CA THR A 202 -16.57 -9.93 17.60
C THR A 202 -16.90 -10.69 18.89
N ALA A 203 -17.81 -11.67 18.82
CA ALA A 203 -18.31 -12.37 19.99
C ALA A 203 -18.52 -13.88 19.72
N ARG A 204 -17.65 -14.51 18.90
CA ARG A 204 -17.80 -15.88 18.40
C ARG A 204 -18.03 -16.89 19.52
N GLU A 205 -17.12 -16.97 20.48
CA GLU A 205 -17.20 -17.94 21.59
C GLU A 205 -18.45 -17.74 22.45
N PHE A 206 -18.87 -16.49 22.68
CA PHE A 206 -20.10 -16.19 23.40
C PHE A 206 -21.32 -16.71 22.64
N LEU A 207 -21.39 -16.48 21.31
CA LEU A 207 -22.49 -16.90 20.46
C LEU A 207 -22.57 -18.43 20.32
N TYR A 208 -21.43 -19.12 20.27
CA TYR A 208 -21.36 -20.58 20.25
C TYR A 208 -21.76 -21.19 21.58
N LYS A 209 -21.22 -20.67 22.69
CA LYS A 209 -21.51 -21.16 24.05
C LYS A 209 -23.00 -21.04 24.41
N ASN A 210 -23.66 -19.99 23.93
CA ASN A 210 -25.09 -19.77 24.17
C ASN A 210 -26.01 -20.38 23.07
N ASN A 211 -25.47 -21.20 22.15
CA ASN A 211 -26.20 -21.84 21.05
C ASN A 211 -26.95 -20.87 20.12
N ILE A 212 -26.54 -19.60 20.07
CA ILE A 212 -27.12 -18.60 19.16
C ILE A 212 -26.65 -18.87 17.72
N VAL A 213 -25.41 -19.36 17.56
CA VAL A 213 -24.83 -19.80 16.28
C VAL A 213 -24.37 -21.23 16.42
N ASN A 214 -24.71 -22.07 15.43
CA ASN A 214 -24.24 -23.46 15.37
C ASN A 214 -22.79 -23.50 14.89
N ARG A 215 -21.87 -23.93 15.79
CA ARG A 215 -20.43 -24.01 15.54
C ARG A 215 -20.09 -24.87 14.33
N ASN A 216 -20.71 -26.06 14.20
CA ASN A 216 -20.42 -26.99 13.10
C ASN A 216 -20.81 -26.42 11.73
N LYS A 217 -21.89 -25.61 11.67
CA LYS A 217 -22.32 -24.92 10.46
C LYS A 217 -21.35 -23.77 10.13
N ALA A 218 -20.89 -23.04 11.12
CA ALA A 218 -19.96 -21.92 10.97
C ALA A 218 -18.57 -22.40 10.50
N GLU A 219 -18.06 -23.49 11.09
CA GLU A 219 -16.72 -24.01 10.76
C GLU A 219 -16.62 -24.53 9.31
N LYS A 220 -17.73 -24.93 8.69
CA LYS A 220 -17.76 -25.28 7.24
C LYS A 220 -17.43 -24.09 6.35
N ASN A 221 -17.70 -22.86 6.81
CA ASN A 221 -17.41 -21.62 6.08
C ASN A 221 -16.05 -21.03 6.45
N ARG A 222 -15.36 -21.62 7.44
CA ARG A 222 -14.10 -21.09 7.94
C ARG A 222 -12.97 -21.37 6.97
N ILE A 223 -12.40 -20.30 6.40
CA ILE A 223 -11.07 -20.34 5.80
C ILE A 223 -10.08 -20.31 6.98
N GLN A 224 -9.35 -21.41 7.21
CA GLN A 224 -8.36 -21.45 8.28
C GLN A 224 -7.14 -20.59 7.90
N VAL A 225 -7.16 -19.35 8.31
CA VAL A 225 -5.96 -18.50 8.33
C VAL A 225 -5.45 -18.55 9.77
N HIS A 226 -4.33 -19.20 9.99
CA HIS A 226 -3.66 -19.16 11.29
C HIS A 226 -3.17 -17.72 11.53
N SER A 227 -3.52 -17.12 12.67
CA SER A 227 -2.91 -15.87 13.12
C SER A 227 -1.46 -16.17 13.51
N LEU A 228 -0.54 -15.81 12.64
CA LEU A 228 0.89 -16.04 12.85
C LEU A 228 1.40 -15.00 13.84
N GLN A 229 1.96 -15.45 14.95
CA GLN A 229 2.67 -14.58 15.88
C GLN A 229 4.02 -14.20 15.29
N ALA A 230 4.24 -12.90 15.12
CA ALA A 230 5.28 -12.28 14.30
C ALA A 230 6.74 -12.44 14.78
N THR A 231 7.07 -13.27 15.78
CA THR A 231 8.36 -13.16 16.47
C THR A 231 9.37 -14.27 16.21
N ASN A 232 8.98 -15.39 15.60
CA ASN A 232 9.89 -16.55 15.45
C ASN A 232 10.04 -16.98 13.98
N ILE A 233 10.98 -16.35 13.27
CA ILE A 233 11.33 -16.76 11.91
C ILE A 233 12.31 -17.93 11.94
N LEU A 234 12.09 -18.92 11.07
CA LEU A 234 13.03 -19.96 10.67
C LEU A 234 13.39 -19.75 9.20
N TYR A 235 14.43 -18.95 8.95
CA TYR A 235 14.83 -18.58 7.60
C TYR A 235 16.34 -18.39 7.48
N PRO A 236 17.01 -19.05 6.53
CA PRO A 236 16.48 -20.12 5.67
C PRO A 236 16.19 -21.40 6.46
N LEU A 237 15.42 -22.34 5.87
CA LEU A 237 15.12 -23.62 6.54
C LEU A 237 16.38 -24.47 6.74
N HIS A 238 17.28 -24.45 5.76
CA HIS A 238 18.60 -25.08 5.81
C HIS A 238 19.69 -24.12 5.32
N SER A 239 20.94 -24.38 5.68
CA SER A 239 22.09 -23.59 5.23
C SER A 239 22.19 -23.57 3.71
N VAL A 240 22.23 -22.39 3.13
CA VAL A 240 22.30 -22.21 1.67
C VAL A 240 23.76 -22.28 1.20
N GLN A 241 24.05 -23.26 0.38
CA GLN A 241 25.37 -23.49 -0.20
C GLN A 241 25.52 -22.77 -1.54
N ILE A 242 26.73 -22.38 -1.88
CA ILE A 242 27.12 -21.81 -3.18
C ILE A 242 28.42 -22.47 -3.65
N ASP A 243 28.65 -22.46 -4.96
CA ASP A 243 29.93 -22.87 -5.52
C ASP A 243 30.95 -21.75 -5.33
N SER A 244 32.02 -22.02 -4.58
CA SER A 244 33.11 -21.06 -4.31
C SER A 244 34.08 -20.93 -5.46
N ASP A 245 34.21 -21.94 -6.32
CA ASP A 245 35.31 -22.07 -7.28
C ASP A 245 35.02 -21.45 -8.63
N ILE A 246 33.81 -20.97 -8.85
CA ILE A 246 33.41 -20.30 -10.10
C ILE A 246 33.81 -18.83 -10.12
N LYS A 247 34.16 -18.34 -11.31
CA LYS A 247 34.31 -16.92 -11.55
C LYS A 247 32.94 -16.23 -11.51
N LYS A 248 32.73 -15.36 -10.54
CA LYS A 248 31.45 -14.67 -10.34
C LYS A 248 31.37 -13.43 -11.26
N PRO A 249 30.27 -13.24 -12.03
CA PRO A 249 30.07 -12.04 -12.83
C PRO A 249 29.78 -10.82 -11.94
N ASN A 250 29.92 -9.62 -12.48
CA ASN A 250 29.31 -8.43 -11.90
C ASN A 250 27.78 -8.54 -11.96
N VAL A 251 27.10 -7.85 -11.05
CA VAL A 251 25.64 -7.82 -11.01
C VAL A 251 25.17 -6.37 -10.92
N LEU A 252 24.27 -5.98 -11.83
CA LEU A 252 23.67 -4.65 -11.85
C LEU A 252 22.17 -4.74 -11.84
N PHE A 253 21.55 -4.19 -10.80
CA PHE A 253 20.12 -3.93 -10.75
C PHE A 253 19.83 -2.48 -11.12
N ILE A 254 18.94 -2.28 -12.08
CA ILE A 254 18.37 -1.00 -12.45
C ILE A 254 16.88 -1.08 -12.15
N MET A 255 16.47 -0.43 -11.07
CA MET A 255 15.10 -0.37 -10.61
C MET A 255 14.52 1.00 -10.94
N ILE A 256 13.29 1.02 -11.45
CA ILE A 256 12.53 2.26 -11.70
C ILE A 256 11.30 2.20 -10.83
N ASP A 257 11.17 3.11 -9.86
CA ASP A 257 10.01 3.19 -8.98
C ASP A 257 8.74 3.48 -9.78
N ALA A 258 7.68 2.72 -9.51
CA ALA A 258 6.37 2.89 -10.10
C ALA A 258 6.29 2.72 -11.64
N TRP A 259 7.15 1.89 -12.25
CA TRP A 259 7.16 1.68 -13.70
C TRP A 259 6.24 0.55 -14.14
N ARG A 260 5.09 0.89 -14.70
CA ARG A 260 4.11 -0.08 -15.19
C ARG A 260 4.48 -0.67 -16.55
N PHE A 261 4.12 -1.93 -16.78
CA PHE A 261 4.45 -2.68 -18.00
C PHE A 261 3.94 -2.02 -19.29
N SER A 262 2.72 -1.47 -19.28
CA SER A 262 2.10 -0.87 -20.47
C SER A 262 2.86 0.33 -21.04
N ASP A 263 3.69 0.99 -20.23
CA ASP A 263 4.51 2.13 -20.66
C ASP A 263 5.98 1.76 -20.94
N ALA A 264 6.35 0.47 -20.84
CA ALA A 264 7.65 -0.06 -21.22
C ALA A 264 7.76 -0.23 -22.76
N THR A 265 7.46 0.82 -23.50
CA THR A 265 7.37 0.80 -24.96
C THR A 265 8.53 1.54 -25.63
N LYS A 266 8.83 1.20 -26.88
CA LYS A 266 9.84 1.90 -27.69
C LYS A 266 9.51 3.40 -27.84
N SER A 267 8.24 3.78 -27.83
CA SER A 267 7.84 5.19 -27.93
C SER A 267 8.16 5.99 -26.67
N VAL A 268 8.13 5.36 -25.50
CA VAL A 268 8.41 6.00 -24.20
C VAL A 268 9.88 5.84 -23.83
N MET A 269 10.43 4.62 -23.91
CA MET A 269 11.79 4.28 -23.47
C MET A 269 12.59 3.61 -24.62
N PRO A 270 13.03 4.35 -25.63
CA PRO A 270 13.68 3.80 -26.81
C PRO A 270 15.01 3.10 -26.50
N ASN A 271 15.84 3.62 -25.58
CA ASN A 271 17.14 3.06 -25.24
C ASN A 271 17.02 1.74 -24.47
N VAL A 272 16.15 1.70 -23.45
CA VAL A 272 15.84 0.46 -22.72
C VAL A 272 15.22 -0.57 -23.67
N SER A 273 14.29 -0.16 -24.56
CA SER A 273 13.70 -1.06 -25.55
C SER A 273 14.72 -1.62 -26.54
N GLN A 274 15.73 -0.83 -26.91
CA GLN A 274 16.83 -1.30 -27.75
C GLN A 274 17.73 -2.30 -27.00
N PHE A 275 18.08 -2.01 -25.75
CA PHE A 275 18.86 -2.93 -24.92
C PHE A 275 18.10 -4.23 -24.65
N ALA A 276 16.79 -4.16 -24.44
CA ALA A 276 15.91 -5.30 -24.20
C ALA A 276 15.97 -6.36 -25.31
N GLN A 277 16.34 -5.99 -26.55
CA GLN A 277 16.51 -6.97 -27.63
C GLN A 277 17.62 -8.01 -27.32
N LYS A 278 18.54 -7.69 -26.43
CA LYS A 278 19.65 -8.57 -26.00
C LYS A 278 19.33 -9.36 -24.73
N THR A 279 18.15 -9.18 -24.13
CA THR A 279 17.77 -9.73 -22.81
C THR A 279 16.69 -10.80 -22.93
N TYR A 280 16.53 -11.58 -21.88
CA TYR A 280 15.27 -12.29 -21.63
C TYR A 280 14.21 -11.24 -21.30
N ARG A 281 13.10 -11.23 -22.04
CA ARG A 281 11.98 -10.27 -21.93
C ARG A 281 10.74 -11.00 -21.44
N PHE A 282 10.31 -10.67 -20.25
CA PHE A 282 9.18 -11.34 -19.60
C PHE A 282 7.89 -10.55 -19.86
N GLN A 283 6.96 -11.14 -20.63
CA GLN A 283 5.72 -10.46 -21.04
C GLN A 283 4.64 -10.49 -19.95
N GLU A 284 4.71 -11.45 -19.04
CA GLU A 284 3.70 -11.70 -17.99
C GLU A 284 4.33 -11.68 -16.59
N HIS A 285 5.23 -10.71 -16.33
CA HIS A 285 5.90 -10.60 -15.04
C HIS A 285 5.10 -9.74 -14.05
N ARG A 286 4.90 -10.25 -12.83
CA ARG A 286 4.14 -9.55 -11.78
C ARG A 286 5.03 -9.25 -10.57
N SER A 287 4.90 -8.02 -10.05
CA SER A 287 5.41 -7.71 -8.72
C SER A 287 4.66 -8.50 -7.64
N GLY A 288 5.34 -8.88 -6.57
CA GLY A 288 4.70 -9.42 -5.38
C GLY A 288 4.04 -8.36 -4.50
N GLY A 289 3.94 -7.10 -4.97
CA GLY A 289 3.27 -6.03 -4.25
C GLY A 289 2.96 -4.82 -5.11
N ASN A 290 2.10 -3.96 -4.61
CA ASN A 290 1.68 -2.71 -5.25
C ASN A 290 2.27 -1.46 -4.55
N SER A 291 3.31 -1.63 -3.78
CA SER A 291 4.02 -0.57 -3.05
C SER A 291 5.50 -0.89 -2.97
N THR A 292 6.35 0.12 -2.80
CA THR A 292 7.80 -0.04 -2.74
C THR A 292 8.23 -1.05 -1.67
N GLN A 293 7.63 -0.98 -0.47
CA GLN A 293 7.92 -1.94 0.59
C GLN A 293 7.65 -3.39 0.17
N ALA A 294 6.47 -3.64 -0.37
CA ALA A 294 6.02 -4.98 -0.73
C ALA A 294 6.73 -5.51 -1.99
N GLY A 295 6.91 -4.66 -3.01
CA GLY A 295 7.61 -5.00 -4.24
C GLY A 295 9.08 -5.34 -3.99
N MET A 296 9.80 -4.47 -3.29
CA MET A 296 11.21 -4.68 -2.93
C MET A 296 11.41 -5.90 -2.03
N PHE A 297 10.51 -6.11 -1.05
CA PHE A 297 10.57 -7.28 -0.20
C PHE A 297 10.37 -8.57 -1.00
N SER A 298 9.33 -8.63 -1.81
CA SER A 298 9.04 -9.81 -2.63
C SER A 298 10.16 -10.15 -3.61
N LEU A 299 10.83 -9.13 -4.16
CA LEU A 299 11.96 -9.29 -5.06
C LEU A 299 13.18 -9.85 -4.32
N PHE A 300 13.66 -9.20 -3.27
CA PHE A 300 14.93 -9.54 -2.64
C PHE A 300 14.84 -10.75 -1.68
N TYR A 301 13.73 -10.92 -0.98
CA TYR A 301 13.53 -12.08 -0.10
C TYR A 301 12.91 -13.28 -0.82
N SER A 302 12.29 -13.05 -1.99
CA SER A 302 11.51 -14.07 -2.71
C SER A 302 10.42 -14.70 -1.86
N LEU A 303 9.80 -13.90 -0.97
CA LEU A 303 8.78 -14.28 0.00
C LEU A 303 7.57 -13.34 -0.08
N PRO A 304 6.37 -13.81 0.32
CA PRO A 304 5.21 -12.94 0.43
C PRO A 304 5.46 -11.74 1.35
N PRO A 305 5.01 -10.52 0.98
CA PRO A 305 5.17 -9.34 1.82
C PRO A 305 4.51 -9.41 3.20
N THR A 306 3.66 -10.38 3.43
CA THR A 306 3.09 -10.71 4.75
C THR A 306 4.15 -11.05 5.81
N TYR A 307 5.36 -11.39 5.39
CA TYR A 307 6.52 -11.60 6.28
C TYR A 307 7.25 -10.32 6.67
N TRP A 308 6.96 -9.17 6.07
CA TRP A 308 7.72 -7.94 6.25
C TRP A 308 7.98 -7.59 7.72
N ASP A 309 6.94 -7.51 8.54
CA ASP A 309 7.05 -7.08 9.94
C ASP A 309 7.97 -8.00 10.74
N SER A 310 7.92 -9.29 10.47
CA SER A 310 8.73 -10.31 11.14
C SER A 310 10.21 -10.19 10.75
N PHE A 311 10.50 -9.99 9.47
CA PHE A 311 11.87 -9.80 8.98
C PHE A 311 12.46 -8.45 9.40
N TYR A 312 11.65 -7.40 9.42
CA TYR A 312 12.03 -6.11 9.94
C TYR A 312 12.34 -6.16 11.45
N ALA A 313 11.50 -6.83 12.24
CA ALA A 313 11.69 -6.97 13.68
C ALA A 313 12.92 -7.85 14.02
N SER A 314 13.12 -8.96 13.32
CA SER A 314 14.26 -9.86 13.51
C SER A 314 15.56 -9.36 12.89
N GLN A 315 15.49 -8.30 12.06
CA GLN A 315 16.64 -7.77 11.31
C GLN A 315 17.32 -8.86 10.45
N THR A 316 16.52 -9.75 9.84
CA THR A 316 17.03 -10.84 8.99
C THR A 316 17.24 -10.34 7.57
N SER A 317 18.46 -10.47 7.03
CA SER A 317 18.81 -10.06 5.67
C SER A 317 18.40 -11.10 4.61
N PRO A 318 18.16 -10.70 3.34
CA PRO A 318 17.91 -11.64 2.24
C PRO A 318 19.14 -12.52 1.98
N ILE A 319 18.90 -13.79 1.67
CA ILE A 319 19.97 -14.76 1.39
C ILE A 319 20.88 -14.30 0.24
N PHE A 320 20.28 -13.79 -0.85
CA PHE A 320 21.07 -13.31 -1.99
C PHE A 320 22.06 -12.21 -1.57
N MET A 321 21.63 -11.23 -0.78
CA MET A 321 22.51 -10.14 -0.31
C MET A 321 23.61 -10.68 0.61
N ASN A 322 23.31 -11.66 1.47
CA ASN A 322 24.32 -12.31 2.30
C ASN A 322 25.38 -12.97 1.42
N LYS A 323 24.98 -13.68 0.35
CA LYS A 323 25.92 -14.34 -0.56
C LYS A 323 26.75 -13.34 -1.40
N ILE A 324 26.19 -12.19 -1.77
CA ILE A 324 26.93 -11.09 -2.38
C ILE A 324 28.06 -10.64 -1.44
N ILE A 325 27.75 -10.39 -0.16
CA ILE A 325 28.76 -9.92 0.82
C ILE A 325 29.79 -11.01 1.13
N GLU A 326 29.35 -12.24 1.41
CA GLU A 326 30.21 -13.41 1.68
C GLU A 326 31.17 -13.69 0.52
N SER A 327 30.75 -13.43 -0.72
CA SER A 327 31.55 -13.62 -1.94
C SER A 327 32.49 -12.46 -2.26
N GLY A 328 32.58 -11.44 -1.41
CA GLY A 328 33.54 -10.34 -1.55
C GLY A 328 33.23 -9.34 -2.66
N TYR A 329 31.97 -9.19 -3.06
CA TYR A 329 31.58 -8.17 -4.04
C TYR A 329 31.83 -6.75 -3.50
N GLN A 330 32.31 -5.87 -4.37
CA GLN A 330 32.24 -4.43 -4.14
C GLN A 330 30.79 -3.99 -4.30
N THR A 331 30.23 -3.30 -3.33
CA THR A 331 28.82 -2.93 -3.36
C THR A 331 28.64 -1.43 -3.57
N GLU A 332 27.77 -1.05 -4.52
CA GLU A 332 27.36 0.34 -4.74
C GLU A 332 25.82 0.40 -4.78
N ILE A 333 25.22 0.92 -3.69
CA ILE A 333 23.78 1.00 -3.50
C ILE A 333 23.35 2.46 -3.57
N LEU A 334 22.62 2.82 -4.61
CA LEU A 334 22.28 4.21 -4.94
C LEU A 334 20.74 4.35 -5.11
N GLY A 335 20.09 4.83 -4.06
CA GLY A 335 18.68 5.23 -4.13
C GLY A 335 18.53 6.73 -4.42
N SER A 336 17.68 7.09 -5.38
CA SER A 336 17.27 8.48 -5.60
C SER A 336 16.38 8.95 -4.45
N ALA A 337 15.31 8.20 -4.14
CA ALA A 337 14.55 8.38 -2.91
C ALA A 337 15.31 7.85 -1.68
N THR A 338 14.83 8.23 -0.50
CA THR A 338 15.44 7.77 0.76
C THR A 338 15.27 6.27 0.97
N LEU A 339 16.31 5.58 1.42
CA LEU A 339 16.26 4.17 1.82
C LEU A 339 15.78 3.96 3.27
N ASN A 340 15.27 5.01 3.93
CA ASN A 340 14.69 4.96 5.26
C ASN A 340 13.15 4.79 5.26
N SER A 341 12.49 5.09 4.14
CA SER A 341 11.04 5.00 4.03
C SER A 341 10.64 4.47 2.64
N PRO A 342 10.38 3.18 2.52
CA PRO A 342 10.48 2.11 3.53
C PRO A 342 11.92 1.88 4.01
N PRO A 343 12.12 1.27 5.22
CA PRO A 343 13.44 1.15 5.83
C PRO A 343 14.29 0.03 5.19
N LEU A 344 14.65 0.20 3.91
CA LEU A 344 15.43 -0.78 3.13
C LEU A 344 16.85 -0.97 3.68
N GLY A 345 17.42 0.10 4.28
CA GLY A 345 18.70 0.03 4.96
C GLY A 345 18.71 -0.82 6.24
N ARG A 346 17.54 -1.14 6.79
CA ARG A 346 17.40 -2.01 7.98
C ARG A 346 16.88 -3.40 7.64
N THR A 347 16.62 -3.67 6.39
CA THR A 347 16.11 -4.94 5.88
C THR A 347 17.02 -5.45 4.75
N ILE A 348 16.75 -5.09 3.51
CA ILE A 348 17.44 -5.61 2.32
C ILE A 348 18.95 -5.31 2.35
N PHE A 349 19.34 -4.08 2.69
CA PHE A 349 20.72 -3.61 2.63
C PHE A 349 21.40 -3.51 4.01
N LYS A 350 20.85 -4.17 5.01
CA LYS A 350 21.36 -4.13 6.40
C LYS A 350 22.83 -4.47 6.53
N GLU A 351 23.33 -5.42 5.74
CA GLU A 351 24.72 -5.88 5.81
C GLU A 351 25.71 -4.94 5.08
N ILE A 352 25.23 -3.90 4.40
CA ILE A 352 26.08 -2.92 3.71
C ILE A 352 26.61 -1.92 4.72
N LYS A 353 27.93 -1.97 4.99
CA LYS A 353 28.56 -1.20 6.08
C LYS A 353 28.53 0.32 5.89
N GLN A 354 28.58 0.82 4.65
CA GLN A 354 28.61 2.26 4.33
C GLN A 354 27.45 2.62 3.40
N LEU A 355 26.23 2.23 3.78
CA LEU A 355 25.04 2.48 3.00
C LEU A 355 24.70 3.97 3.01
N ARG A 356 24.59 4.56 1.81
CA ARG A 356 24.04 5.90 1.63
C ARG A 356 22.53 5.85 1.72
N LEU A 357 21.96 6.49 2.74
CA LEU A 357 20.52 6.48 2.99
C LEU A 357 19.77 7.60 2.25
N HIS A 358 20.48 8.66 1.86
CA HIS A 358 19.92 9.83 1.18
C HIS A 358 20.84 10.30 0.06
N THR A 359 20.25 10.61 -1.09
CA THR A 359 20.95 11.24 -2.21
C THR A 359 20.69 12.75 -2.18
N PRO A 360 21.71 13.63 -2.26
CA PRO A 360 21.50 15.07 -2.33
C PRO A 360 20.81 15.45 -3.66
N GLY A 361 19.89 16.41 -3.62
CA GLY A 361 19.16 16.94 -4.75
C GLY A 361 17.82 17.53 -4.31
N LYS A 362 17.36 18.59 -5.00
CA LYS A 362 16.13 19.33 -4.66
C LYS A 362 14.86 18.59 -5.05
N ASN A 363 14.95 17.72 -6.05
CA ASN A 363 13.83 16.95 -6.60
C ASN A 363 14.32 15.62 -7.16
N ALA A 364 13.42 14.77 -7.62
CA ALA A 364 13.76 13.46 -8.16
C ALA A 364 14.65 13.55 -9.41
N VAL A 365 14.48 14.58 -10.25
CA VAL A 365 15.32 14.80 -11.46
C VAL A 365 16.79 14.97 -11.08
N GLU A 366 17.08 15.85 -10.13
CA GLU A 366 18.47 16.09 -9.68
C GLU A 366 19.05 14.83 -9.01
N ARG A 367 18.26 14.12 -8.19
CA ARG A 367 18.71 12.91 -7.50
C ARG A 367 18.97 11.75 -8.47
N ASP A 368 18.11 11.56 -9.46
CA ASP A 368 18.29 10.53 -10.50
C ASP A 368 19.55 10.79 -11.33
N ALA A 369 19.80 12.05 -11.70
CA ALA A 369 21.05 12.45 -12.35
C ALA A 369 22.25 12.18 -11.45
N GLN A 370 22.17 12.50 -10.16
CA GLN A 370 23.25 12.31 -9.20
C GLN A 370 23.61 10.83 -9.03
N ILE A 371 22.63 9.94 -8.81
CA ILE A 371 22.93 8.51 -8.67
C ILE A 371 23.53 7.92 -9.95
N THR A 372 23.12 8.42 -11.12
CA THR A 372 23.70 8.04 -12.42
C THR A 372 25.17 8.41 -12.47
N GLN A 373 25.55 9.66 -12.16
CA GLN A 373 26.94 10.12 -12.17
C GLN A 373 27.79 9.42 -11.11
N ASP A 374 27.25 9.17 -9.93
CA ASP A 374 27.94 8.44 -8.87
C ASP A 374 28.26 7.01 -9.29
N PHE A 375 27.30 6.33 -9.92
CA PHE A 375 27.56 4.98 -10.45
C PHE A 375 28.58 4.97 -11.59
N LEU A 376 28.55 5.93 -12.49
CA LEU A 376 29.55 6.09 -13.53
C LEU A 376 30.95 6.35 -12.94
N THR A 377 31.03 7.09 -11.85
CA THR A 377 32.26 7.33 -11.09
C THR A 377 32.74 6.05 -10.39
N PHE A 378 31.82 5.30 -9.77
CA PHE A 378 32.14 3.99 -9.20
C PHE A 378 32.72 3.04 -10.26
N LEU A 379 32.10 2.93 -11.46
CA LEU A 379 32.60 2.07 -12.53
C LEU A 379 34.03 2.41 -12.98
N LYS A 380 34.44 3.68 -12.90
CA LYS A 380 35.82 4.10 -13.22
C LYS A 380 36.80 3.72 -12.13
N ASN A 381 36.38 3.77 -10.87
CA ASN A 381 37.25 3.66 -9.71
C ASN A 381 37.22 2.28 -9.02
N LYS A 382 36.29 1.41 -9.40
CA LYS A 382 36.18 0.07 -8.83
C LYS A 382 37.43 -0.76 -9.04
N ARG A 383 37.73 -1.68 -8.14
CA ARG A 383 38.82 -2.65 -8.31
C ARG A 383 38.43 -3.65 -9.40
N ASN A 384 39.41 -3.98 -10.24
CA ASN A 384 39.17 -4.89 -11.38
C ASN A 384 39.35 -6.37 -11.01
N ASP A 385 39.91 -6.68 -9.87
CA ASP A 385 40.17 -8.01 -9.33
C ASP A 385 38.98 -8.60 -8.55
N GLN A 386 37.93 -7.79 -8.35
CA GLN A 386 36.73 -8.19 -7.61
C GLN A 386 35.46 -7.87 -8.41
N PRO A 387 34.44 -8.73 -8.37
CA PRO A 387 33.14 -8.43 -8.94
C PRO A 387 32.46 -7.30 -8.14
N TYR A 388 31.49 -6.62 -8.78
CA TYR A 388 30.67 -5.65 -8.09
C TYR A 388 29.18 -6.03 -8.11
N PHE A 389 28.47 -5.58 -7.09
CA PHE A 389 27.02 -5.51 -7.05
C PHE A 389 26.60 -4.03 -7.05
N GLY A 390 25.99 -3.60 -8.15
CA GLY A 390 25.40 -2.27 -8.32
C GLY A 390 23.90 -2.31 -8.20
N PHE A 391 23.33 -1.36 -7.46
CA PHE A 391 21.89 -1.17 -7.35
C PHE A 391 21.56 0.30 -7.57
N LEU A 392 20.82 0.60 -8.63
CA LEU A 392 20.31 1.93 -8.98
C LEU A 392 18.81 1.93 -8.83
N PHE A 393 18.25 2.84 -8.03
CA PHE A 393 16.82 2.98 -7.83
C PHE A 393 16.35 4.39 -8.19
N TYR A 394 15.79 4.53 -9.39
CA TYR A 394 15.30 5.78 -9.97
C TYR A 394 13.91 6.13 -9.46
N ASP A 395 13.68 7.42 -9.13
CA ASP A 395 12.47 7.93 -8.46
C ASP A 395 11.65 8.93 -9.31
N ALA A 396 12.19 9.44 -10.42
CA ALA A 396 11.53 10.46 -11.22
C ALA A 396 10.16 10.00 -11.77
N ALA A 397 9.96 8.70 -12.02
CA ALA A 397 8.67 8.19 -12.48
C ALA A 397 7.62 8.19 -11.35
N HIS A 398 7.99 7.84 -10.12
CA HIS A 398 7.14 7.93 -8.95
C HIS A 398 6.68 9.39 -8.69
N ALA A 399 7.61 10.34 -8.75
CA ALA A 399 7.33 11.76 -8.61
C ALA A 399 6.66 12.37 -9.86
N SER A 400 6.65 11.65 -10.99
CA SER A 400 6.26 12.15 -12.31
C SER A 400 7.00 13.44 -12.70
N ASP A 401 8.29 13.52 -12.35
CA ASP A 401 9.17 14.66 -12.61
C ASP A 401 10.14 14.38 -13.77
N PHE A 402 10.46 15.41 -14.54
CA PHE A 402 11.36 15.28 -15.69
C PHE A 402 12.05 16.61 -16.03
N SER A 403 13.19 16.52 -16.72
CA SER A 403 13.89 17.70 -17.25
C SER A 403 13.20 18.23 -18.50
N ALA A 404 13.28 19.54 -18.72
CA ALA A 404 12.58 20.21 -19.82
C ALA A 404 12.85 19.60 -21.21
N ASP A 405 14.06 19.09 -21.44
CA ASP A 405 14.46 18.40 -22.69
C ASP A 405 13.86 17.00 -22.84
N SER A 406 13.11 16.52 -21.87
CA SER A 406 12.43 15.22 -21.88
C SER A 406 10.91 15.34 -22.06
N SER A 407 10.39 16.56 -22.28
CA SER A 407 8.99 16.83 -22.62
C SER A 407 8.68 16.34 -24.04
N LYS A 408 8.07 15.18 -24.14
CA LYS A 408 7.73 14.53 -25.40
C LYS A 408 6.23 14.29 -25.57
N PHE A 409 5.54 14.02 -24.47
CA PHE A 409 4.11 13.71 -24.46
C PHE A 409 3.32 14.93 -23.98
N GLU A 410 2.49 15.49 -24.84
CA GLU A 410 1.68 16.68 -24.60
C GLU A 410 0.20 16.43 -24.98
N PRO A 411 -0.76 17.16 -24.40
CA PRO A 411 -0.58 18.07 -23.27
C PRO A 411 -0.35 17.31 -21.96
N TYR A 412 0.24 17.98 -20.95
CA TYR A 412 0.42 17.42 -19.62
C TYR A 412 0.16 18.45 -18.53
N VAL A 413 -0.23 18.00 -17.35
CA VAL A 413 -0.40 18.87 -16.19
C VAL A 413 0.96 19.35 -15.67
N GLN A 414 1.11 20.65 -15.38
CA GLN A 414 2.39 21.22 -14.92
C GLN A 414 2.77 20.73 -13.52
N ARG A 415 1.79 20.48 -12.67
CA ARG A 415 1.95 19.95 -11.32
C ARG A 415 0.76 19.06 -11.00
N VAL A 416 1.03 17.92 -10.38
CA VAL A 416 -0.01 17.02 -9.92
C VAL A 416 -0.40 17.43 -8.50
N ASP A 417 -1.65 17.82 -8.32
CA ASP A 417 -2.24 18.03 -6.99
C ASP A 417 -3.19 16.87 -6.69
N HIS A 418 -2.76 15.94 -5.87
CA HIS A 418 -3.51 14.73 -5.55
C HIS A 418 -4.88 15.01 -4.92
N ALA A 419 -5.05 16.15 -4.23
CA ALA A 419 -6.33 16.54 -3.64
C ALA A 419 -7.40 16.91 -4.69
N LEU A 420 -7.00 17.21 -5.93
CA LEU A 420 -7.88 17.57 -7.03
C LEU A 420 -8.19 16.39 -7.99
N LEU A 421 -7.51 15.26 -7.82
CA LEU A 421 -7.74 14.07 -8.65
C LEU A 421 -9.09 13.44 -8.30
N ASN A 422 -9.89 13.18 -9.33
CA ASN A 422 -11.21 12.54 -9.23
C ASN A 422 -11.61 11.95 -10.59
N ASN A 423 -12.77 11.29 -10.67
CA ASN A 423 -13.25 10.64 -11.89
C ASN A 423 -13.49 11.60 -13.08
N ASN A 424 -13.62 12.92 -12.85
CA ASN A 424 -13.81 13.93 -13.89
C ASN A 424 -12.47 14.54 -14.36
N PHE A 425 -11.37 14.25 -13.66
CA PHE A 425 -10.04 14.72 -14.08
C PHE A 425 -9.60 14.00 -15.36
N ASP A 426 -9.05 14.74 -16.33
CA ASP A 426 -8.47 14.13 -17.52
C ASP A 426 -7.16 13.41 -17.18
N ALA A 427 -7.27 12.11 -17.02
CA ALA A 427 -6.17 11.24 -16.65
C ALA A 427 -5.00 11.29 -17.64
N SER A 428 -5.26 11.63 -18.91
CA SER A 428 -4.22 11.68 -19.95
C SER A 428 -3.17 12.76 -19.64
N LEU A 429 -3.56 13.85 -19.00
CA LEU A 429 -2.66 14.94 -18.60
C LEU A 429 -1.63 14.49 -17.57
N TYR A 430 -2.06 13.72 -16.58
CA TYR A 430 -1.16 13.16 -15.56
C TYR A 430 -0.32 12.01 -16.16
N HIS A 431 -0.93 11.12 -16.92
CA HIS A 431 -0.24 10.01 -17.58
C HIS A 431 0.83 10.50 -18.57
N ASN A 432 0.60 11.59 -19.32
CA ASN A 432 1.61 12.19 -20.19
C ASN A 432 2.78 12.77 -19.39
N ARG A 433 2.51 13.40 -18.24
CA ARG A 433 3.56 13.87 -17.33
C ARG A 433 4.43 12.71 -16.83
N TYR A 434 3.81 11.61 -16.40
CA TYR A 434 4.50 10.38 -16.01
C TYR A 434 5.32 9.78 -17.16
N LYS A 435 4.79 9.69 -18.37
CA LYS A 435 5.55 9.20 -19.55
C LYS A 435 6.79 10.05 -19.83
N ASN A 436 6.71 11.36 -19.64
CA ASN A 436 7.87 12.25 -19.81
C ASN A 436 8.96 11.96 -18.75
N SER A 437 8.61 11.57 -17.55
CA SER A 437 9.59 11.14 -16.54
C SER A 437 10.29 9.82 -16.93
N LEU A 438 9.58 8.91 -17.57
CA LEU A 438 10.18 7.69 -18.13
C LEU A 438 11.12 8.00 -19.31
N VAL A 439 10.79 8.97 -20.18
CA VAL A 439 11.71 9.47 -21.21
C VAL A 439 13.01 9.99 -20.61
N TYR A 440 12.90 10.72 -19.47
CA TYR A 440 14.06 11.22 -18.75
C TYR A 440 14.92 10.08 -18.19
N ILE A 441 14.31 9.13 -17.48
CA ILE A 441 15.01 7.98 -16.91
C ILE A 441 15.67 7.12 -18.01
N ASP A 442 15.02 6.95 -19.16
CA ASP A 442 15.58 6.20 -20.30
C ASP A 442 16.91 6.79 -20.79
N LYS A 443 17.04 8.12 -20.82
CA LYS A 443 18.30 8.81 -21.15
C LYS A 443 19.40 8.54 -20.12
N LEU A 444 19.06 8.48 -18.83
CA LEU A 444 20.03 8.20 -17.76
C LEU A 444 20.49 6.75 -17.80
N ILE A 445 19.57 5.81 -17.99
CA ILE A 445 19.89 4.38 -18.11
C ILE A 445 20.80 4.14 -19.33
N ALA A 446 20.57 4.82 -20.44
CA ALA A 446 21.43 4.72 -21.62
C ALA A 446 22.89 5.09 -21.31
N GLN A 447 23.15 6.12 -20.47
CA GLN A 447 24.49 6.49 -20.05
C GLN A 447 25.16 5.37 -19.23
N VAL A 448 24.42 4.72 -18.34
CA VAL A 448 24.91 3.58 -17.54
C VAL A 448 25.23 2.40 -18.46
N LEU A 449 24.30 1.98 -19.29
CA LEU A 449 24.44 0.82 -20.18
C LEU A 449 25.60 0.98 -21.17
N ALA A 450 25.90 2.21 -21.59
CA ALA A 450 27.03 2.51 -22.48
C ALA A 450 28.40 2.31 -21.81
N LYS A 451 28.46 2.22 -20.47
CA LYS A 451 29.73 2.10 -19.70
C LYS A 451 29.90 0.75 -19.01
N VAL A 452 28.83 -0.02 -18.88
CA VAL A 452 28.90 -1.36 -18.27
C VAL A 452 29.53 -2.36 -19.25
N ASN A 453 30.43 -3.19 -18.75
CA ASN A 453 31.00 -4.28 -19.54
C ASN A 453 30.03 -5.45 -19.62
N LEU A 454 29.38 -5.60 -20.76
CA LEU A 454 28.37 -6.65 -20.99
C LEU A 454 28.94 -8.08 -21.02
N LYS A 455 30.26 -8.25 -21.18
CA LYS A 455 30.88 -9.58 -21.23
C LYS A 455 30.94 -10.29 -19.87
N ASP A 456 30.87 -9.50 -18.78
CA ASP A 456 31.05 -10.01 -17.42
C ASP A 456 30.01 -9.48 -16.43
N THR A 457 28.92 -8.90 -16.91
CA THR A 457 27.90 -8.28 -16.05
C THR A 457 26.51 -8.84 -16.33
N VAL A 458 25.88 -9.42 -15.32
CA VAL A 458 24.46 -9.73 -15.28
C VAL A 458 23.69 -8.45 -15.00
N ILE A 459 22.67 -8.12 -15.81
CA ILE A 459 21.88 -6.90 -15.63
C ILE A 459 20.40 -7.28 -15.48
N VAL A 460 19.76 -6.77 -14.44
CA VAL A 460 18.32 -6.87 -14.21
C VAL A 460 17.74 -5.46 -14.28
N ILE A 461 16.79 -5.22 -15.19
CA ILE A 461 16.04 -3.97 -15.29
C ILE A 461 14.58 -4.30 -14.99
N THR A 462 14.01 -3.69 -13.95
CA THR A 462 12.63 -3.94 -13.54
C THR A 462 12.07 -2.77 -12.71
N SER A 463 10.90 -2.95 -12.15
CA SER A 463 10.24 -2.03 -11.22
C SER A 463 9.84 -2.79 -9.96
N ASP A 464 9.61 -2.07 -8.88
CA ASP A 464 9.03 -2.59 -7.64
C ASP A 464 7.50 -2.75 -7.73
N HIS A 465 6.81 -1.83 -8.39
CA HIS A 465 5.37 -1.86 -8.70
C HIS A 465 5.05 -0.95 -9.89
N GLY A 466 3.79 -0.92 -10.32
CA GLY A 466 3.30 -0.03 -11.36
C GLY A 466 2.62 1.23 -10.81
N GLN A 467 1.92 1.95 -11.67
CA GLN A 467 1.24 3.22 -11.38
C GLN A 467 -0.11 3.28 -12.08
N GLU A 468 -1.15 3.79 -11.41
CA GLU A 468 -2.50 3.89 -11.93
C GLU A 468 -2.92 5.36 -12.14
N PHE A 469 -3.63 5.59 -13.25
CA PHE A 469 -4.16 6.89 -13.67
C PHE A 469 -5.67 6.81 -13.87
N ASN A 470 -6.38 6.28 -12.87
CA ASN A 470 -7.82 6.04 -12.93
C ASN A 470 -8.23 5.16 -14.14
N ASP A 471 -7.41 4.16 -14.47
CA ASP A 471 -7.59 3.29 -15.64
C ASP A 471 -8.95 2.56 -15.62
N ASN A 472 -9.39 2.14 -14.44
CA ASN A 472 -10.67 1.45 -14.22
C ASN A 472 -11.86 2.40 -13.99
N LYS A 473 -11.68 3.72 -13.99
CA LYS A 473 -12.70 4.73 -13.72
C LYS A 473 -13.38 4.58 -12.34
N GLN A 474 -12.62 4.07 -11.36
CA GLN A 474 -13.07 3.86 -9.98
C GLN A 474 -12.36 4.79 -8.98
N ASN A 475 -11.82 5.89 -9.49
CA ASN A 475 -11.09 6.92 -8.73
C ASN A 475 -9.82 6.41 -8.04
N TYR A 476 -9.10 5.46 -8.67
CA TYR A 476 -7.80 5.01 -8.21
C TYR A 476 -6.68 5.83 -8.90
N TRP A 477 -5.80 6.39 -8.09
CA TRP A 477 -4.68 7.20 -8.54
C TRP A 477 -3.40 6.78 -7.83
N GLY A 478 -2.30 6.65 -8.56
CA GLY A 478 -1.04 6.25 -7.98
C GLY A 478 -0.91 4.74 -7.81
N HIS A 479 -0.55 4.29 -6.63
CA HIS A 479 -0.31 2.88 -6.29
C HIS A 479 -0.78 2.59 -4.85
N SER A 480 -0.55 1.38 -4.35
CA SER A 480 -0.92 0.92 -2.99
C SER A 480 -2.41 0.77 -2.72
N SER A 481 -3.28 0.95 -3.72
CA SER A 481 -4.73 0.97 -3.55
C SER A 481 -5.42 -0.33 -3.97
N ASN A 482 -4.88 -1.03 -4.97
CA ASN A 482 -5.47 -2.27 -5.50
C ASN A 482 -4.40 -3.17 -6.15
N TYR A 483 -4.82 -4.33 -6.66
CA TYR A 483 -3.92 -5.31 -7.27
C TYR A 483 -4.22 -5.56 -8.75
N SER A 484 -4.71 -4.52 -9.45
CA SER A 484 -4.88 -4.56 -10.89
C SER A 484 -3.54 -4.61 -11.64
N ASP A 485 -3.58 -5.04 -12.89
CA ASP A 485 -2.37 -5.13 -13.72
C ASP A 485 -1.60 -3.82 -13.81
N VAL A 486 -2.26 -2.66 -13.79
CA VAL A 486 -1.55 -1.37 -13.85
C VAL A 486 -0.72 -1.09 -12.60
N GLN A 487 -1.00 -1.74 -11.47
CA GLN A 487 -0.23 -1.59 -10.23
C GLN A 487 0.75 -2.73 -9.96
N ILE A 488 0.55 -3.94 -10.53
CA ILE A 488 1.43 -5.09 -10.25
C ILE A 488 2.07 -5.73 -11.48
N HIS A 489 1.62 -5.47 -12.70
CA HIS A 489 2.28 -5.93 -13.92
C HIS A 489 3.41 -4.97 -14.27
N VAL A 490 4.64 -5.43 -14.07
CA VAL A 490 5.86 -4.63 -14.22
C VAL A 490 6.78 -5.20 -15.31
N PRO A 491 7.60 -4.38 -15.96
CA PRO A 491 8.60 -4.87 -16.90
C PRO A 491 9.67 -5.68 -16.17
N LEU A 492 10.17 -6.72 -16.84
CA LEU A 492 11.37 -7.45 -16.42
C LEU A 492 12.23 -7.78 -17.64
N TYR A 493 13.47 -7.29 -17.61
CA TYR A 493 14.52 -7.60 -18.58
C TYR A 493 15.73 -8.15 -17.84
N VAL A 494 16.15 -9.37 -18.19
CA VAL A 494 17.33 -10.02 -17.60
C VAL A 494 18.35 -10.27 -18.70
N TYR A 495 19.50 -9.61 -18.59
CA TYR A 495 20.65 -9.85 -19.45
C TYR A 495 21.64 -10.78 -18.73
N LEU A 496 21.96 -11.88 -19.38
CA LEU A 496 23.01 -12.80 -18.96
C LEU A 496 24.13 -12.77 -20.01
N PRO A 497 25.41 -12.60 -19.62
CA PRO A 497 26.52 -12.71 -20.54
C PRO A 497 26.49 -14.02 -21.34
N GLU A 498 26.86 -13.97 -22.61
CA GLU A 498 26.93 -15.14 -23.52
C GLU A 498 25.59 -15.78 -23.85
N HIS A 499 24.47 -15.28 -23.35
CA HIS A 499 23.13 -15.74 -23.67
C HIS A 499 22.46 -14.85 -24.73
N ASN A 500 21.71 -15.47 -25.63
CA ASN A 500 20.87 -14.73 -26.55
C ASN A 500 19.53 -14.34 -25.92
N GLY A 501 19.11 -13.12 -26.17
CA GLY A 501 17.82 -12.64 -25.68
C GLY A 501 16.63 -13.44 -26.22
N GLN A 502 15.64 -13.68 -25.38
CA GLN A 502 14.43 -14.44 -25.69
C GLN A 502 13.18 -13.74 -25.14
N VAL A 503 12.03 -14.02 -25.72
CA VAL A 503 10.74 -13.59 -25.18
C VAL A 503 10.14 -14.73 -24.36
N ILE A 504 9.79 -14.44 -23.11
CA ILE A 504 9.15 -15.36 -22.18
C ILE A 504 7.70 -14.93 -22.02
N ASN A 505 6.76 -15.80 -22.41
CA ASN A 505 5.33 -15.49 -22.46
C ASN A 505 4.51 -16.13 -21.34
N TYR A 506 5.11 -16.96 -20.49
CA TYR A 506 4.43 -17.50 -19.31
C TYR A 506 4.55 -16.57 -18.11
N ARG A 507 3.61 -16.68 -17.19
CA ARG A 507 3.57 -15.86 -15.98
C ARG A 507 4.77 -16.14 -15.09
N THR A 508 5.41 -15.06 -14.64
CA THR A 508 6.49 -15.04 -13.64
C THR A 508 6.20 -13.95 -12.60
N ASN A 509 6.90 -13.97 -11.49
CA ASN A 509 6.76 -12.93 -10.47
C ASN A 509 8.09 -12.62 -9.77
N HIS A 510 8.12 -11.59 -8.94
CA HIS A 510 9.30 -11.15 -8.21
C HIS A 510 9.96 -12.27 -7.40
N TYR A 511 9.18 -13.21 -6.87
CA TYR A 511 9.73 -14.34 -6.10
C TYR A 511 10.69 -15.22 -6.89
N ASP A 512 10.63 -15.16 -8.22
CA ASP A 512 11.41 -15.99 -9.13
C ASP A 512 12.81 -15.40 -9.42
N ILE A 513 13.03 -14.10 -9.16
CA ILE A 513 14.25 -13.40 -9.57
C ILE A 513 15.45 -13.90 -8.76
N MET A 514 15.41 -13.86 -7.42
CA MET A 514 16.56 -14.24 -6.61
C MET A 514 16.90 -15.74 -6.69
N PRO A 515 15.94 -16.67 -6.70
CA PRO A 515 16.26 -18.09 -6.97
C PRO A 515 16.98 -18.31 -8.30
N THR A 516 16.59 -17.57 -9.35
CA THR A 516 17.27 -17.63 -10.64
C THR A 516 18.70 -17.12 -10.53
N LEU A 517 18.91 -15.95 -9.91
CA LEU A 517 20.26 -15.40 -9.73
C LEU A 517 21.14 -16.26 -8.82
N MET A 518 20.57 -16.91 -7.81
CA MET A 518 21.29 -17.90 -6.98
C MET A 518 21.77 -19.09 -7.80
N SER A 519 20.96 -19.54 -8.77
CA SER A 519 21.35 -20.59 -9.71
C SER A 519 22.40 -20.12 -10.73
N GLU A 520 22.14 -18.99 -11.41
CA GLU A 520 22.95 -18.52 -12.54
C GLU A 520 24.29 -17.89 -12.12
N ILE A 521 24.33 -17.24 -10.94
CA ILE A 521 25.52 -16.50 -10.47
C ILE A 521 26.34 -17.34 -9.50
N PHE A 522 25.70 -18.10 -8.63
CA PHE A 522 26.36 -18.82 -7.54
C PHE A 522 26.33 -20.33 -7.69
N HIS A 523 25.72 -20.86 -8.74
CA HIS A 523 25.52 -22.30 -8.99
C HIS A 523 25.04 -23.03 -7.72
N SER A 524 24.12 -22.41 -6.99
CA SER A 524 23.65 -22.91 -5.71
C SER A 524 22.94 -24.28 -5.86
N PRO A 525 23.41 -25.34 -5.23
CA PRO A 525 22.74 -26.64 -5.25
C PRO A 525 21.56 -26.72 -4.27
N THR A 526 21.41 -25.72 -3.40
CA THR A 526 20.39 -25.71 -2.36
C THR A 526 19.00 -25.58 -2.97
N SER A 527 18.05 -26.38 -2.47
CA SER A 527 16.65 -26.26 -2.89
C SER A 527 16.13 -24.83 -2.71
N THR A 528 15.52 -24.28 -3.75
CA THR A 528 14.91 -22.93 -3.69
C THR A 528 13.86 -22.85 -2.59
N SER A 529 13.18 -23.98 -2.28
CA SER A 529 12.17 -24.05 -1.23
C SER A 529 12.71 -23.82 0.18
N ASP A 530 14.02 -23.81 0.40
CA ASP A 530 14.61 -23.54 1.71
C ASP A 530 14.66 -22.04 2.04
N TYR A 531 14.60 -21.18 1.03
CA TYR A 531 14.73 -19.73 1.20
C TYR A 531 13.78 -18.90 0.34
N SER A 532 12.91 -19.53 -0.46
CA SER A 532 12.03 -18.83 -1.40
C SER A 532 10.70 -19.56 -1.58
N VAL A 533 9.68 -18.85 -2.02
CA VAL A 533 8.43 -19.42 -2.55
C VAL A 533 8.40 -19.41 -4.08
N GLY A 534 9.40 -18.79 -4.72
CA GLY A 534 9.53 -18.70 -6.17
C GLY A 534 10.24 -19.89 -6.80
N TYR A 535 10.33 -19.83 -8.12
CA TYR A 535 11.00 -20.83 -8.97
C TYR A 535 12.12 -20.14 -9.77
N ASN A 536 12.87 -20.91 -10.57
CA ASN A 536 13.75 -20.31 -11.57
C ASN A 536 12.90 -19.66 -12.68
N LEU A 537 13.23 -18.43 -13.10
CA LEU A 537 12.54 -17.69 -14.15
C LEU A 537 12.46 -18.43 -15.49
N PHE A 538 13.43 -19.31 -15.75
CA PHE A 538 13.52 -20.09 -16.99
C PHE A 538 12.77 -21.43 -16.91
N ASP A 539 12.18 -21.74 -15.77
CA ASP A 539 11.34 -22.93 -15.57
C ASP A 539 9.86 -22.57 -15.87
N PRO A 540 9.23 -23.13 -16.93
CA PRO A 540 7.86 -22.77 -17.34
C PRO A 540 6.79 -23.44 -16.45
N LYS A 541 7.01 -23.51 -15.13
CA LYS A 541 6.01 -24.02 -14.19
C LYS A 541 4.80 -23.11 -14.10
N PRO A 542 3.59 -23.65 -13.91
CA PRO A 542 2.39 -22.84 -13.66
C PRO A 542 2.54 -21.95 -12.42
N ARG A 543 2.26 -20.67 -12.57
CA ARG A 543 2.27 -19.63 -11.52
C ARG A 543 0.96 -18.84 -11.54
N ASP A 544 -0.16 -19.57 -11.65
CA ASP A 544 -1.47 -18.93 -11.84
C ASP A 544 -1.86 -18.07 -10.64
N TRP A 545 -1.46 -18.49 -9.44
CA TRP A 545 -1.83 -17.85 -8.19
C TRP A 545 -0.60 -17.48 -7.37
N PHE A 546 -0.60 -16.25 -6.87
CA PHE A 546 0.46 -15.77 -5.98
C PHE A 546 -0.10 -14.74 -4.98
N ILE A 547 0.67 -14.42 -3.94
CA ILE A 547 0.34 -13.40 -2.96
C ILE A 547 0.96 -12.09 -3.41
N ALA A 548 0.16 -11.03 -3.49
CA ALA A 548 0.64 -9.66 -3.63
C ALA A 548 0.30 -8.89 -2.35
N GLY A 549 1.25 -8.08 -1.87
CA GLY A 549 1.07 -7.28 -0.66
C GLY A 549 1.00 -5.79 -0.94
N SER A 550 0.53 -5.07 0.07
CA SER A 550 0.55 -3.61 0.15
C SER A 550 1.12 -3.19 1.51
N TYR A 551 1.11 -1.91 1.83
CA TYR A 551 1.40 -1.42 3.19
C TYR A 551 0.37 -1.88 4.23
N TYR A 552 -0.82 -2.20 3.81
CA TYR A 552 -2.00 -2.29 4.66
C TYR A 552 -2.70 -3.65 4.57
N ASN A 553 -2.73 -4.26 3.40
CA ASN A 553 -3.45 -5.50 3.12
C ASN A 553 -2.64 -6.39 2.18
N TYR A 554 -3.20 -7.55 1.83
CA TYR A 554 -2.64 -8.43 0.80
C TYR A 554 -3.77 -9.08 -0.01
N ALA A 555 -3.43 -9.59 -1.18
CA ALA A 555 -4.34 -10.35 -2.01
C ALA A 555 -3.72 -11.66 -2.47
N ILE A 556 -4.56 -12.68 -2.64
CA ILE A 556 -4.27 -13.84 -3.47
C ILE A 556 -4.73 -13.45 -4.88
N VAL A 557 -3.79 -13.31 -5.79
CA VAL A 557 -4.03 -12.85 -7.17
C VAL A 557 -3.93 -14.03 -8.12
N GLY A 558 -4.93 -14.17 -8.98
CA GLY A 558 -5.02 -15.21 -9.99
C GLY A 558 -5.23 -14.67 -11.41
N PRO A 559 -5.50 -15.56 -12.38
CA PRO A 559 -5.71 -15.16 -13.77
C PRO A 559 -6.98 -14.31 -13.97
N ASP A 560 -8.08 -14.64 -13.28
CA ASP A 560 -9.40 -14.03 -13.52
C ASP A 560 -10.04 -13.43 -12.26
N ALA A 561 -9.42 -13.59 -11.11
CA ALA A 561 -9.98 -13.14 -9.83
C ALA A 561 -8.88 -12.90 -8.80
N MET A 562 -9.19 -12.05 -7.84
CA MET A 562 -8.35 -11.82 -6.67
C MET A 562 -9.18 -11.87 -5.38
N LEU A 563 -8.54 -12.31 -4.30
CA LEU A 563 -9.09 -12.28 -2.95
C LEU A 563 -8.27 -11.31 -2.10
N VAL A 564 -8.79 -10.11 -1.92
CA VAL A 564 -8.15 -9.09 -1.09
C VAL A 564 -8.52 -9.33 0.36
N THR A 565 -7.53 -9.44 1.25
CA THR A 565 -7.71 -9.66 2.68
C THR A 565 -7.27 -8.42 3.45
N TYR A 566 -8.11 -7.97 4.38
CA TYR A 566 -7.89 -6.75 5.15
C TYR A 566 -7.51 -7.05 6.61
N PRO A 567 -6.79 -6.15 7.30
CA PRO A 567 -6.62 -6.23 8.75
C PRO A 567 -7.97 -6.37 9.47
N GLY A 568 -8.03 -7.22 10.48
CA GLY A 568 -9.30 -7.53 11.16
C GLY A 568 -10.10 -8.68 10.54
N GLY A 569 -9.58 -9.33 9.47
CA GLY A 569 -10.11 -10.59 8.91
C GLY A 569 -11.26 -10.43 7.92
N GLY A 570 -11.55 -9.22 7.46
CA GLY A 570 -12.42 -9.00 6.31
C GLY A 570 -11.71 -9.36 5.01
N TYR A 571 -12.46 -9.84 4.01
CA TYR A 571 -11.93 -10.10 2.67
C TYR A 571 -12.94 -9.72 1.59
N GLN A 572 -12.47 -9.49 0.38
CA GLN A 572 -13.29 -9.14 -0.78
C GLN A 572 -12.81 -9.91 -2.00
N SER A 573 -13.73 -10.56 -2.71
CA SER A 573 -13.44 -11.20 -4.00
C SER A 573 -13.72 -10.20 -5.13
N LEU A 574 -12.75 -9.99 -5.99
CA LEU A 574 -12.80 -9.06 -7.12
C LEU A 574 -12.41 -9.78 -8.42
N ASP A 575 -12.93 -9.32 -9.55
CA ASP A 575 -12.39 -9.65 -10.86
C ASP A 575 -11.18 -8.76 -11.20
N ASN A 576 -10.56 -8.97 -12.36
CA ASN A 576 -9.40 -8.19 -12.81
C ASN A 576 -9.70 -6.72 -13.14
N HIS A 577 -11.00 -6.35 -13.20
CA HIS A 577 -11.48 -4.98 -13.34
C HIS A 577 -11.90 -4.36 -11.99
N LEU A 578 -11.50 -5.00 -10.89
CA LEU A 578 -11.80 -4.58 -9.51
C LEU A 578 -13.29 -4.57 -9.18
N LYS A 579 -14.12 -5.29 -9.95
CA LYS A 579 -15.55 -5.43 -9.66
C LYS A 579 -15.77 -6.59 -8.68
N PRO A 580 -16.58 -6.40 -7.64
CA PRO A 580 -16.89 -7.45 -6.70
C PRO A 580 -17.56 -8.66 -7.36
N ILE A 581 -17.14 -9.83 -6.92
CA ILE A 581 -17.69 -11.11 -7.38
C ILE A 581 -18.48 -11.75 -6.22
N ASN A 582 -19.70 -12.21 -6.48
CA ASN A 582 -20.46 -12.97 -5.50
C ASN A 582 -19.86 -14.36 -5.31
N GLY A 583 -19.41 -14.65 -4.10
CA GLY A 583 -18.67 -15.86 -3.76
C GLY A 583 -17.19 -15.80 -4.16
N SER A 584 -16.42 -16.81 -3.77
CA SER A 584 -15.02 -16.90 -4.20
C SER A 584 -14.92 -17.73 -5.48
N ARG A 585 -14.33 -17.17 -6.54
CA ARG A 585 -13.89 -17.94 -7.72
C ARG A 585 -12.57 -18.66 -7.48
N ILE A 586 -11.92 -18.39 -6.35
CA ILE A 586 -10.64 -19.02 -6.02
C ILE A 586 -10.92 -20.38 -5.39
N PRO A 587 -10.36 -21.46 -5.93
CA PRO A 587 -10.48 -22.79 -5.36
C PRO A 587 -9.93 -22.83 -3.93
N ILE A 588 -10.57 -23.55 -3.04
CA ILE A 588 -10.23 -23.58 -1.61
C ILE A 588 -8.86 -24.19 -1.35
N ASP A 589 -8.44 -25.14 -2.18
CA ASP A 589 -7.11 -25.75 -2.15
C ASP A 589 -6.00 -24.75 -2.52
N VAL A 590 -6.29 -23.82 -3.46
CA VAL A 590 -5.40 -22.71 -3.80
C VAL A 590 -5.26 -21.78 -2.59
N ILE A 591 -6.38 -21.40 -1.96
CA ILE A 591 -6.34 -20.54 -0.77
C ILE A 591 -5.50 -21.20 0.33
N LYS A 592 -5.71 -22.49 0.61
CA LYS A 592 -4.92 -23.24 1.59
C LYS A 592 -3.44 -23.22 1.26
N LYS A 593 -3.08 -23.52 0.00
CA LYS A 593 -1.69 -23.50 -0.46
C LYS A 593 -1.04 -22.12 -0.26
N GLN A 594 -1.74 -21.05 -0.59
CA GLN A 594 -1.20 -19.69 -0.40
C GLN A 594 -1.05 -19.34 1.10
N VAL A 595 -2.00 -19.76 1.94
CA VAL A 595 -1.89 -19.61 3.40
C VAL A 595 -0.69 -20.39 3.96
N ASP A 596 -0.46 -21.62 3.50
CA ASP A 596 0.71 -22.43 3.91
C ASP A 596 2.02 -21.72 3.52
N LEU A 597 2.09 -21.06 2.35
CA LEU A 597 3.26 -20.29 1.96
C LEU A 597 3.50 -19.08 2.88
N MET A 598 2.45 -18.44 3.41
CA MET A 598 2.56 -17.35 4.39
C MET A 598 3.00 -17.85 5.77
N ALA A 599 2.88 -19.13 6.06
CA ALA A 599 3.24 -19.73 7.34
C ALA A 599 4.61 -20.44 7.31
N LYS A 600 5.10 -20.80 6.13
CA LYS A 600 6.21 -21.74 5.90
C LYS A 600 7.50 -21.45 6.68
N TYR A 601 7.84 -20.17 6.84
CA TYR A 601 9.10 -19.75 7.48
C TYR A 601 8.92 -19.24 8.91
N TYR A 602 7.80 -19.57 9.55
CA TYR A 602 7.64 -19.39 10.99
C TYR A 602 7.96 -20.68 11.74
N LYS A 603 8.50 -20.55 12.95
CA LYS A 603 8.65 -21.69 13.87
C LYS A 603 7.27 -22.11 14.35
N HIS A 604 6.95 -23.36 14.22
CA HIS A 604 5.71 -23.97 14.72
C HIS A 604 5.87 -24.40 16.17
#